data_1f0fb2b742c9d2f716b78145b0eb5160
#
_entry.id   1f0fb2b742c9d2f716b78145b0eb5160
#
_cell.length_a   1.000
_cell.length_b   1.000
_cell.length_c   1.000
_cell.angle_alpha   90.00
_cell.angle_beta   90.00
_cell.angle_gamma   90.00
#
_symmetry.space_group_name_H-M   'P 1'
#
loop_
_entity.id
_entity.type
_entity.pdbx_description
1 polymer ?
#
loop_
_entity_poly.entity_id
_entity_poly.type
_entity_poly.pdbx_seq_one_letter_code
_entity_poly.pdbx_strand_id
1 'polypeptide(L)'
;MGNILKRHGLPPAPERKTTTTWTEFIRTHMDVLVATDFFTAEVWTLGGLVTYYVLFFIHLGSRQVHIAGITPHPNEAWMVQMARNVTMEEWGFLSPGQYLIHDRDGKYCPAFQQLIDAAGITRVPLPPRSPNLNAYAERWVRSVKEECLARMILFGEGSLRHALTQYVTHFHHERNHQGKGNVLLFPVISPAPEREGPIQCHERLGGLLKYYEREAA
;
A
#
# COMPACT_ATOMS: atom_id res chain seq x y z
N MET A 1 -10.14 26.80 -39.88
CA MET A 1 -9.27 26.02 -38.99
C MET A 1 -9.25 24.51 -39.30
N GLY A 2 -10.32 23.85 -39.74
CA GLY A 2 -10.34 22.39 -40.02
C GLY A 2 -9.34 21.86 -41.06
N ASN A 3 -8.91 22.68 -42.01
CA ASN A 3 -8.00 22.24 -43.09
C ASN A 3 -6.53 22.14 -42.66
N ILE A 4 -6.12 22.87 -41.63
CA ILE A 4 -4.73 22.83 -41.10
C ILE A 4 -4.49 21.53 -40.33
N LEU A 5 -5.45 21.11 -39.51
CA LEU A 5 -5.38 19.86 -38.76
C LEU A 5 -5.35 18.64 -39.68
N LYS A 6 -6.18 18.63 -40.76
CA LYS A 6 -6.16 17.57 -41.78
C LYS A 6 -4.83 17.48 -42.52
N ARG A 7 -4.18 18.61 -42.85
CA ARG A 7 -2.83 18.63 -43.47
C ARG A 7 -1.74 17.99 -42.62
N HIS A 8 -1.89 18.05 -41.32
CA HIS A 8 -0.93 17.45 -40.38
C HIS A 8 -1.36 16.08 -39.84
N GLY A 9 -2.40 15.45 -40.46
CA GLY A 9 -2.89 14.14 -40.05
C GLY A 9 -3.52 14.09 -38.65
N LEU A 10 -3.89 15.28 -38.12
CA LEU A 10 -4.48 15.35 -36.76
C LEU A 10 -6.02 15.30 -36.93
N PRO A 11 -6.68 14.28 -36.36
CA PRO A 11 -8.14 14.20 -36.36
C PRO A 11 -8.77 15.35 -35.57
N PRO A 12 -10.04 15.72 -35.89
CA PRO A 12 -10.80 16.71 -35.11
C PRO A 12 -10.87 16.37 -33.63
N ALA A 13 -11.00 17.37 -32.77
CA ALA A 13 -11.02 17.19 -31.32
C ALA A 13 -11.98 16.09 -30.78
N PRO A 14 -13.20 15.89 -31.35
CA PRO A 14 -14.09 14.79 -30.95
C PRO A 14 -13.56 13.38 -31.30
N GLU A 15 -12.70 13.28 -32.33
CA GLU A 15 -12.14 12.00 -32.79
C GLU A 15 -10.79 11.69 -32.13
N ARG A 16 -10.23 12.62 -31.38
CA ARG A 16 -9.04 12.38 -30.58
C ARG A 16 -9.45 11.60 -29.33
N LYS A 17 -9.56 10.31 -29.46
CA LYS A 17 -9.53 9.41 -28.29
C LYS A 17 -8.12 9.45 -27.71
N THR A 18 -7.88 10.38 -26.80
CA THR A 18 -6.72 10.27 -25.90
C THR A 18 -7.01 9.10 -24.94
N THR A 19 -6.79 7.90 -25.41
CA THR A 19 -6.80 6.73 -24.54
C THR A 19 -5.48 6.76 -23.78
N THR A 20 -5.48 7.45 -22.64
CA THR A 20 -4.38 7.36 -21.67
C THR A 20 -4.26 5.91 -21.26
N THR A 21 -3.11 5.31 -21.49
CA THR A 21 -2.86 3.93 -21.05
C THR A 21 -2.82 3.88 -19.53
N TRP A 22 -3.11 2.71 -18.92
CA TRP A 22 -3.02 2.53 -17.47
C TRP A 22 -1.61 2.89 -16.95
N THR A 23 -0.57 2.49 -17.66
CA THR A 23 0.82 2.81 -17.31
C THR A 23 1.07 4.32 -17.29
N GLU A 24 0.54 5.04 -18.27
CA GLU A 24 0.65 6.50 -18.34
C GLU A 24 -0.14 7.18 -17.24
N PHE A 25 -1.36 6.72 -16.96
CA PHE A 25 -2.17 7.19 -15.84
C PHE A 25 -1.42 7.04 -14.50
N ILE A 26 -0.89 5.83 -14.21
CA ILE A 26 -0.11 5.59 -12.99
C ILE A 26 1.11 6.51 -12.92
N ARG A 27 1.87 6.65 -14.02
CA ARG A 27 3.06 7.49 -14.05
C ARG A 27 2.75 8.96 -13.78
N THR A 28 1.67 9.47 -14.35
CA THR A 28 1.27 10.88 -14.22
C THR A 28 0.72 11.21 -12.83
N HIS A 29 0.06 10.25 -12.17
CA HIS A 29 -0.62 10.48 -10.90
C HIS A 29 0.06 9.79 -9.71
N MET A 30 1.30 9.31 -9.88
CA MET A 30 2.02 8.49 -8.89
C MET A 30 1.99 9.07 -7.47
N ASP A 31 2.12 10.39 -7.36
CA ASP A 31 2.23 11.10 -6.08
C ASP A 31 0.87 11.35 -5.37
N VAL A 32 -0.23 11.08 -6.05
CA VAL A 32 -1.59 11.20 -5.49
C VAL A 32 -2.35 9.88 -5.53
N LEU A 33 -1.73 8.82 -6.03
CA LEU A 33 -2.33 7.50 -6.12
C LEU A 33 -2.08 6.68 -4.85
N VAL A 34 -3.16 6.18 -4.29
CA VAL A 34 -3.16 5.18 -3.22
C VAL A 34 -3.86 3.94 -3.73
N ALA A 35 -3.31 2.77 -3.46
CA ALA A 35 -3.98 1.50 -3.70
C ALA A 35 -4.38 0.86 -2.38
N THR A 36 -5.51 0.15 -2.37
CA THR A 36 -5.94 -0.66 -1.23
C THR A 36 -6.28 -2.07 -1.69
N ASP A 37 -6.07 -3.02 -0.79
CA ASP A 37 -6.39 -4.41 -1.03
C ASP A 37 -6.51 -5.16 0.30
N PHE A 38 -6.99 -6.39 0.22
CA PHE A 38 -7.03 -7.35 1.32
C PHE A 38 -6.04 -8.48 1.09
N PHE A 39 -5.44 -8.93 2.16
CA PHE A 39 -4.84 -10.26 2.19
C PHE A 39 -5.26 -11.01 3.46
N THR A 40 -5.06 -12.32 3.45
CA THR A 40 -5.39 -13.19 4.58
C THR A 40 -4.15 -13.76 5.23
N ALA A 41 -4.24 -14.00 6.55
CA ALA A 41 -3.28 -14.73 7.34
C ALA A 41 -4.01 -15.73 8.26
N GLU A 42 -3.47 -16.94 8.34
CA GLU A 42 -3.98 -17.97 9.24
C GLU A 42 -3.33 -17.83 10.60
N VAL A 43 -4.15 -17.82 11.66
CA VAL A 43 -3.71 -17.59 13.04
C VAL A 43 -4.27 -18.69 13.94
N TRP A 44 -3.43 -19.34 14.70
CA TRP A 44 -3.84 -20.27 15.74
C TRP A 44 -4.46 -19.54 16.92
N THR A 45 -5.62 -19.94 17.35
CA THR A 45 -6.32 -19.44 18.53
C THR A 45 -6.66 -20.60 19.47
N LEU A 46 -7.15 -20.30 20.66
CA LEU A 46 -7.66 -21.35 21.57
C LEU A 46 -8.83 -22.13 20.98
N GLY A 47 -9.57 -21.55 20.03
CA GLY A 47 -10.67 -22.19 19.29
C GLY A 47 -10.26 -22.88 18.00
N GLY A 48 -8.97 -22.94 17.68
CA GLY A 48 -8.43 -23.51 16.43
C GLY A 48 -7.88 -22.48 15.47
N LEU A 49 -7.70 -22.88 14.23
CA LEU A 49 -7.15 -22.03 13.17
C LEU A 49 -8.22 -21.06 12.67
N VAL A 50 -7.91 -19.77 12.65
CA VAL A 50 -8.81 -18.69 12.23
C VAL A 50 -8.14 -17.89 11.12
N THR A 51 -8.88 -17.62 10.04
CA THR A 51 -8.46 -16.75 8.95
C THR A 51 -8.74 -15.29 9.30
N TYR A 52 -7.70 -14.49 9.37
CA TYR A 52 -7.82 -13.04 9.54
C TYR A 52 -7.64 -12.33 8.21
N TYR A 53 -8.48 -11.34 7.98
CA TYR A 53 -8.38 -10.40 6.85
C TYR A 53 -7.63 -9.16 7.30
N VAL A 54 -6.68 -8.75 6.52
CA VAL A 54 -5.88 -7.54 6.74
C VAL A 54 -6.17 -6.54 5.63
N LEU A 55 -6.76 -5.41 5.99
CA LEU A 55 -6.97 -4.28 5.08
C LEU A 55 -5.77 -3.36 5.16
N PHE A 56 -5.17 -3.03 4.03
CA PHE A 56 -4.07 -2.11 3.95
C PHE A 56 -4.22 -1.11 2.81
N PHE A 57 -3.49 -0.02 2.93
CA PHE A 57 -3.34 1.01 1.91
C PHE A 57 -1.86 1.19 1.59
N ILE A 58 -1.53 1.48 0.34
CA ILE A 58 -0.17 1.79 -0.11
C ILE A 58 -0.18 3.02 -1.01
N HIS A 59 0.58 4.04 -0.63
CA HIS A 59 0.79 5.22 -1.48
C HIS A 59 1.81 4.88 -2.57
N LEU A 60 1.44 5.03 -3.84
CA LEU A 60 2.24 4.52 -4.94
C LEU A 60 3.58 5.28 -5.11
N GLY A 61 3.58 6.57 -4.91
CA GLY A 61 4.77 7.42 -5.02
C GLY A 61 5.81 7.10 -3.95
N SER A 62 5.44 7.23 -2.69
CA SER A 62 6.34 7.01 -1.54
C SER A 62 6.57 5.55 -1.19
N ARG A 63 5.68 4.63 -1.58
CA ARG A 63 5.59 3.24 -1.10
C ARG A 63 5.21 3.12 0.38
N GLN A 64 4.75 4.19 0.99
CA GLN A 64 4.25 4.15 2.34
C GLN A 64 3.05 3.21 2.45
N VAL A 65 3.10 2.31 3.43
CA VAL A 65 2.05 1.33 3.70
C VAL A 65 1.40 1.64 5.04
N HIS A 66 0.08 1.52 5.07
CA HIS A 66 -0.71 1.66 6.28
C HIS A 66 -1.61 0.43 6.45
N ILE A 67 -1.52 -0.25 7.58
CA ILE A 67 -2.45 -1.31 7.96
C ILE A 67 -3.66 -0.65 8.61
N ALA A 68 -4.76 -0.58 7.88
CA ALA A 68 -5.97 0.06 8.39
C ALA A 68 -6.68 -0.77 9.45
N GLY A 69 -6.64 -2.11 9.30
CA GLY A 69 -7.25 -2.97 10.30
C GLY A 69 -7.08 -4.45 10.01
N ILE A 70 -7.34 -5.24 11.04
CA ILE A 70 -7.25 -6.71 11.05
C ILE A 70 -8.54 -7.23 11.67
N THR A 71 -9.21 -8.18 11.02
CA THR A 71 -10.46 -8.78 11.54
C THR A 71 -10.70 -10.16 10.93
N PRO A 72 -11.30 -11.13 11.66
CA PRO A 72 -11.82 -12.33 11.03
C PRO A 72 -13.14 -12.10 10.29
N HIS A 73 -13.81 -10.96 10.51
CA HIS A 73 -15.14 -10.66 9.96
C HIS A 73 -15.19 -9.25 9.34
N PRO A 74 -14.74 -9.07 8.09
CA PRO A 74 -14.75 -7.78 7.40
C PRO A 74 -16.16 -7.42 6.92
N ASN A 75 -17.07 -7.17 7.88
CA ASN A 75 -18.46 -6.79 7.60
C ASN A 75 -18.58 -5.30 7.32
N GLU A 76 -19.77 -4.84 6.92
CA GLU A 76 -20.03 -3.45 6.57
C GLU A 76 -19.70 -2.47 7.72
N ALA A 77 -20.11 -2.78 8.95
CA ALA A 77 -19.85 -1.92 10.10
C ALA A 77 -18.36 -1.72 10.35
N TRP A 78 -17.56 -2.79 10.21
CA TRP A 78 -16.12 -2.73 10.31
C TRP A 78 -15.51 -1.92 9.15
N MET A 79 -15.98 -2.10 7.92
CA MET A 79 -15.49 -1.34 6.75
C MET A 79 -15.80 0.14 6.88
N VAL A 80 -16.99 0.51 7.37
CA VAL A 80 -17.36 1.91 7.67
C VAL A 80 -16.41 2.52 8.70
N GLN A 81 -16.06 1.76 9.76
CA GLN A 81 -15.10 2.24 10.75
C GLN A 81 -13.70 2.42 10.16
N MET A 82 -13.25 1.49 9.29
CA MET A 82 -11.96 1.64 8.60
C MET A 82 -11.95 2.87 7.69
N ALA A 83 -13.05 3.11 6.95
CA ALA A 83 -13.16 4.32 6.13
C ALA A 83 -13.01 5.60 6.96
N ARG A 84 -13.72 5.70 8.10
CA ARG A 84 -13.59 6.84 9.02
C ARG A 84 -12.16 7.02 9.51
N ASN A 85 -11.51 5.94 9.94
CA ASN A 85 -10.15 6.00 10.47
C ASN A 85 -9.14 6.50 9.43
N VAL A 86 -9.23 6.00 8.19
CA VAL A 86 -8.25 6.37 7.15
C VAL A 86 -8.51 7.75 6.54
N THR A 87 -9.70 8.33 6.76
CA THR A 87 -10.07 9.67 6.27
C THR A 87 -10.11 10.72 7.37
N MET A 88 -9.64 10.42 8.59
CA MET A 88 -9.56 11.41 9.67
C MET A 88 -8.65 12.57 9.28
N GLU A 89 -9.06 13.80 9.55
CA GLU A 89 -8.37 15.03 9.10
C GLU A 89 -6.93 15.12 9.59
N GLU A 90 -6.64 14.79 10.85
CA GLU A 90 -5.29 14.92 11.43
C GLU A 90 -4.45 13.64 11.32
N TRP A 91 -5.07 12.47 11.40
CA TRP A 91 -4.38 11.17 11.57
C TRP A 91 -4.71 10.16 10.47
N GLY A 92 -5.55 10.54 9.52
CA GLY A 92 -5.93 9.68 8.41
C GLY A 92 -4.77 9.46 7.45
N PHE A 93 -4.76 8.29 6.83
CA PHE A 93 -3.78 7.98 5.79
C PHE A 93 -4.13 8.59 4.43
N LEU A 94 -5.43 8.80 4.18
CA LEU A 94 -5.95 9.36 2.95
C LEU A 94 -6.23 10.85 3.10
N SER A 95 -5.92 11.61 2.04
CA SER A 95 -6.12 13.06 1.99
C SER A 95 -7.01 13.46 0.81
N PRO A 96 -7.77 14.55 0.91
CA PRO A 96 -8.55 15.07 -0.21
C PRO A 96 -7.71 15.28 -1.47
N GLY A 97 -8.29 15.01 -2.63
CA GLY A 97 -7.61 15.11 -3.93
C GLY A 97 -6.81 13.88 -4.35
N GLN A 98 -6.70 12.86 -3.51
CA GLN A 98 -6.08 11.59 -3.88
C GLN A 98 -7.02 10.70 -4.71
N TYR A 99 -6.42 9.76 -5.43
CA TYR A 99 -7.12 8.68 -6.12
C TYR A 99 -6.93 7.37 -5.36
N LEU A 100 -8.01 6.65 -5.10
CA LEU A 100 -7.99 5.34 -4.44
C LEU A 100 -8.27 4.22 -5.43
N ILE A 101 -7.24 3.46 -5.76
CA ILE A 101 -7.34 2.25 -6.58
C ILE A 101 -7.81 1.10 -5.68
N HIS A 102 -8.89 0.43 -6.07
CA HIS A 102 -9.38 -0.78 -5.40
C HIS A 102 -10.02 -1.74 -6.41
N ASP A 103 -10.07 -3.01 -6.07
CA ASP A 103 -10.82 -3.99 -6.83
C ASP A 103 -12.34 -3.85 -6.61
N ARG A 104 -13.12 -4.75 -7.21
CA ARG A 104 -14.58 -4.78 -7.06
C ARG A 104 -15.03 -5.80 -6.02
N ASP A 105 -14.22 -6.07 -5.01
CA ASP A 105 -14.63 -6.95 -3.91
C ASP A 105 -15.84 -6.35 -3.18
N GLY A 106 -16.84 -7.19 -2.91
CA GLY A 106 -18.05 -6.80 -2.20
C GLY A 106 -17.82 -6.24 -0.79
N LYS A 107 -16.65 -6.45 -0.20
CA LYS A 107 -16.26 -5.85 1.08
C LYS A 107 -16.19 -4.32 1.00
N TYR A 108 -15.84 -3.75 -0.17
CA TYR A 108 -15.93 -2.31 -0.40
C TYR A 108 -17.38 -1.87 -0.59
N CYS A 109 -18.20 -2.02 0.48
CA CYS A 109 -19.63 -1.77 0.49
C CYS A 109 -19.98 -0.31 0.14
N PRO A 110 -21.25 -0.03 -0.26
CA PRO A 110 -21.67 1.33 -0.62
C PRO A 110 -21.41 2.37 0.48
N ALA A 111 -21.59 2.01 1.75
CA ALA A 111 -21.34 2.92 2.86
C ALA A 111 -19.86 3.29 3.01
N PHE A 112 -18.93 2.33 2.81
CA PHE A 112 -17.49 2.61 2.71
C PHE A 112 -17.20 3.60 1.57
N GLN A 113 -17.75 3.30 0.39
CA GLN A 113 -17.53 4.10 -0.81
C GLN A 113 -18.00 5.55 -0.64
N GLN A 114 -19.18 5.75 -0.03
CA GLN A 114 -19.73 7.07 0.26
C GLN A 114 -18.83 7.90 1.20
N LEU A 115 -18.25 7.27 2.23
CA LEU A 115 -17.33 7.95 3.14
C LEU A 115 -16.04 8.38 2.45
N ILE A 116 -15.49 7.52 1.59
CA ILE A 116 -14.30 7.85 0.77
C ILE A 116 -14.59 9.03 -0.16
N ASP A 117 -15.73 8.98 -0.87
CA ASP A 117 -16.14 10.08 -1.78
C ASP A 117 -16.39 11.38 -1.02
N ALA A 118 -17.07 11.32 0.14
CA ALA A 118 -17.34 12.47 1.00
C ALA A 118 -16.05 13.11 1.56
N ALA A 119 -14.98 12.33 1.72
CA ALA A 119 -13.67 12.84 2.11
C ALA A 119 -12.88 13.49 0.94
N GLY A 120 -13.49 13.65 -0.24
CA GLY A 120 -12.84 14.27 -1.39
C GLY A 120 -11.83 13.38 -2.11
N ILE A 121 -11.93 12.07 -1.95
CA ILE A 121 -11.05 11.08 -2.58
C ILE A 121 -11.76 10.48 -3.80
N THR A 122 -11.07 10.48 -4.94
CA THR A 122 -11.62 9.92 -6.18
C THR A 122 -11.35 8.42 -6.25
N ARG A 123 -12.40 7.62 -6.22
CA ARG A 123 -12.27 6.16 -6.36
C ARG A 123 -11.98 5.76 -7.81
N VAL A 124 -11.05 4.82 -7.97
CA VAL A 124 -10.66 4.21 -9.25
C VAL A 124 -10.89 2.70 -9.16
N PRO A 125 -12.15 2.23 -9.36
CA PRO A 125 -12.45 0.81 -9.34
C PRO A 125 -11.82 0.12 -10.55
N LEU A 126 -11.05 -0.93 -10.28
CA LEU A 126 -10.38 -1.70 -11.33
C LEU A 126 -11.39 -2.47 -12.19
N PRO A 127 -11.10 -2.66 -13.49
CA PRO A 127 -11.88 -3.56 -14.33
C PRO A 127 -11.89 -4.99 -13.78
N PRO A 128 -12.96 -5.77 -13.99
CA PRO A 128 -13.00 -7.16 -13.58
C PRO A 128 -11.83 -7.97 -14.18
N ARG A 129 -11.26 -8.89 -13.42
CA ARG A 129 -10.20 -9.81 -13.85
C ARG A 129 -8.94 -9.10 -14.36
N SER A 130 -8.58 -7.98 -13.76
CA SER A 130 -7.39 -7.20 -14.13
C SER A 130 -6.39 -7.08 -12.97
N PRO A 131 -5.85 -8.18 -12.44
CA PRO A 131 -4.97 -8.17 -11.27
C PRO A 131 -3.74 -7.29 -11.50
N ASN A 132 -3.14 -7.32 -12.69
CA ASN A 132 -1.94 -6.54 -13.01
C ASN A 132 -2.10 -5.02 -12.82
N LEU A 133 -3.34 -4.53 -12.68
CA LEU A 133 -3.61 -3.11 -12.48
C LEU A 133 -3.40 -2.65 -11.02
N ASN A 134 -3.28 -3.59 -10.07
CA ASN A 134 -2.92 -3.33 -8.66
C ASN A 134 -1.54 -3.88 -8.29
N ALA A 135 -0.60 -3.88 -9.23
CA ALA A 135 0.71 -4.52 -9.10
C ALA A 135 1.54 -4.06 -7.89
N TYR A 136 1.31 -2.84 -7.39
CA TYR A 136 2.02 -2.31 -6.21
C TYR A 136 1.52 -2.95 -4.92
N ALA A 137 0.21 -3.05 -4.76
CA ALA A 137 -0.41 -3.73 -3.63
C ALA A 137 -0.07 -5.25 -3.66
N GLU A 138 -0.19 -5.90 -4.81
CA GLU A 138 0.15 -7.32 -4.95
C GLU A 138 1.62 -7.61 -4.62
N ARG A 139 2.54 -6.75 -5.07
CA ARG A 139 3.97 -6.90 -4.76
C ARG A 139 4.23 -6.77 -3.26
N TRP A 140 3.59 -5.80 -2.60
CA TRP A 140 3.72 -5.64 -1.17
C TRP A 140 3.16 -6.85 -0.41
N VAL A 141 1.98 -7.35 -0.80
CA VAL A 141 1.38 -8.57 -0.21
C VAL A 141 2.33 -9.77 -0.37
N ARG A 142 2.93 -9.92 -1.55
CA ARG A 142 3.93 -10.98 -1.77
C ARG A 142 5.11 -10.84 -0.82
N SER A 143 5.67 -9.63 -0.72
CA SER A 143 6.81 -9.37 0.18
C SER A 143 6.49 -9.69 1.64
N VAL A 144 5.37 -9.19 2.19
CA VAL A 144 5.02 -9.45 3.61
C VAL A 144 4.75 -10.93 3.86
N LYS A 145 4.16 -11.64 2.90
CA LYS A 145 3.92 -13.08 3.03
C LYS A 145 5.24 -13.87 2.98
N GLU A 146 6.07 -13.66 1.99
CA GLU A 146 7.30 -14.44 1.77
C GLU A 146 8.40 -14.10 2.77
N GLU A 147 8.55 -12.82 3.13
CA GLU A 147 9.63 -12.36 4.01
C GLU A 147 9.28 -12.48 5.50
N CYS A 148 7.99 -12.48 5.85
CA CYS A 148 7.55 -12.47 7.24
C CYS A 148 6.55 -13.60 7.58
N LEU A 149 5.31 -13.52 7.09
CA LEU A 149 4.21 -14.34 7.61
C LEU A 149 4.36 -15.83 7.32
N ALA A 150 4.92 -16.22 6.17
CA ALA A 150 5.16 -17.63 5.82
C ALA A 150 6.31 -18.28 6.60
N ARG A 151 7.06 -17.48 7.38
CA ARG A 151 8.23 -17.93 8.13
C ARG A 151 7.99 -18.05 9.64
N MET A 152 6.76 -17.85 10.08
CA MET A 152 6.40 -17.87 11.50
C MET A 152 5.03 -18.49 11.74
N ILE A 153 4.82 -19.03 12.92
CA ILE A 153 3.53 -19.50 13.37
C ILE A 153 2.92 -18.42 14.24
N LEU A 154 1.71 -17.98 13.87
CA LEU A 154 1.01 -16.91 14.54
C LEU A 154 0.03 -17.48 15.58
N PHE A 155 0.13 -16.99 16.84
CA PHE A 155 -0.74 -17.36 17.95
C PHE A 155 -1.52 -16.14 18.45
N GLY A 156 -2.83 -16.13 18.23
CA GLY A 156 -3.73 -15.02 18.55
C GLY A 156 -3.53 -13.79 17.65
N GLU A 157 -4.53 -12.93 17.59
CA GLU A 157 -4.49 -11.70 16.78
C GLU A 157 -3.31 -10.80 17.12
N GLY A 158 -2.93 -10.75 18.43
CA GLY A 158 -1.81 -9.92 18.90
C GLY A 158 -0.48 -10.28 18.22
N SER A 159 -0.21 -11.56 17.95
CA SER A 159 1.00 -11.98 17.26
C SER A 159 1.00 -11.54 15.78
N LEU A 160 -0.14 -11.62 15.09
CA LEU A 160 -0.28 -11.13 13.73
C LEU A 160 -0.08 -9.61 13.68
N ARG A 161 -0.71 -8.87 14.59
CA ARG A 161 -0.58 -7.41 14.69
C ARG A 161 0.86 -7.01 14.95
N HIS A 162 1.53 -7.68 15.87
CA HIS A 162 2.94 -7.45 16.18
C HIS A 162 3.84 -7.72 14.96
N ALA A 163 3.66 -8.86 14.30
CA ALA A 163 4.43 -9.23 13.09
C ALA A 163 4.29 -8.18 11.98
N LEU A 164 3.06 -7.74 11.71
CA LEU A 164 2.80 -6.73 10.68
C LEU A 164 3.39 -5.36 11.05
N THR A 165 3.28 -4.94 12.32
CA THR A 165 3.89 -3.68 12.78
C THR A 165 5.41 -3.71 12.62
N GLN A 166 6.07 -4.79 13.03
CA GLN A 166 7.51 -4.95 12.86
C GLN A 166 7.93 -5.00 11.40
N TYR A 167 7.15 -5.70 10.56
CA TYR A 167 7.42 -5.78 9.12
C TYR A 167 7.25 -4.42 8.43
N VAL A 168 6.19 -3.66 8.73
CA VAL A 168 5.96 -2.32 8.14
C VAL A 168 7.09 -1.37 8.55
N THR A 169 7.53 -1.41 9.81
CA THR A 169 8.68 -0.61 10.26
C THR A 169 9.95 -0.98 9.49
N HIS A 170 10.23 -2.27 9.37
CA HIS A 170 11.37 -2.76 8.59
C HIS A 170 11.27 -2.34 7.11
N PHE A 171 10.11 -2.53 6.50
CA PHE A 171 9.85 -2.17 5.12
C PHE A 171 10.07 -0.67 4.83
N HIS A 172 9.69 0.20 5.77
CA HIS A 172 9.82 1.64 5.61
C HIS A 172 11.23 2.18 5.88
N HIS A 173 11.89 1.70 6.91
CA HIS A 173 13.07 2.37 7.47
C HIS A 173 14.37 1.57 7.33
N GLU A 174 14.31 0.28 7.04
CA GLU A 174 15.46 -0.61 7.16
C GLU A 174 15.72 -1.43 5.89
N ARG A 175 14.68 -1.65 5.09
CA ARG A 175 14.75 -2.45 3.87
C ARG A 175 15.11 -1.60 2.67
N ASN A 176 16.15 -2.02 1.93
CA ASN A 176 16.49 -1.40 0.65
C ASN A 176 15.48 -1.77 -0.44
N HIS A 177 15.06 -0.78 -1.23
CA HIS A 177 14.05 -0.94 -2.27
C HIS A 177 14.67 -0.88 -3.66
N GLN A 178 14.89 -2.05 -4.30
CA GLN A 178 15.48 -2.17 -5.63
C GLN A 178 14.75 -1.31 -6.68
N GLY A 179 13.41 -1.31 -6.65
CA GLY A 179 12.58 -0.51 -7.58
C GLY A 179 12.66 1.02 -7.35
N LYS A 180 13.43 1.47 -6.36
CA LYS A 180 13.73 2.87 -6.05
C LYS A 180 15.23 3.16 -6.04
N GLY A 181 16.03 2.40 -6.77
CA GLY A 181 17.48 2.59 -6.78
C GLY A 181 18.21 2.04 -5.56
N ASN A 182 17.62 1.04 -4.91
CA ASN A 182 18.18 0.36 -3.74
C ASN A 182 18.38 1.27 -2.51
N VAL A 183 17.44 2.19 -2.29
CA VAL A 183 17.45 3.12 -1.15
C VAL A 183 16.39 2.76 -0.12
N LEU A 184 16.52 3.28 1.09
CA LEU A 184 15.47 3.25 2.12
C LEU A 184 14.34 4.21 1.73
N LEU A 185 13.08 3.84 2.04
CA LEU A 185 11.94 4.71 1.71
C LEU A 185 11.91 5.96 2.58
N PHE A 186 12.13 5.79 3.87
CA PHE A 186 12.10 6.86 4.87
C PHE A 186 13.37 6.78 5.73
N PRO A 187 14.53 7.19 5.20
CA PRO A 187 15.75 7.18 5.99
C PRO A 187 15.58 8.14 7.17
N VAL A 188 16.00 7.70 8.35
CA VAL A 188 16.14 8.60 9.47
C VAL A 188 17.24 9.59 9.08
N ILE A 189 16.87 10.85 8.84
CA ILE A 189 17.82 11.91 8.50
C ILE A 189 18.60 12.24 9.78
N SER A 190 19.66 11.51 10.01
CA SER A 190 20.74 11.97 10.86
C SER A 190 21.73 12.72 9.96
N PRO A 191 22.17 13.94 10.27
CA PRO A 191 23.32 14.53 9.59
C PRO A 191 24.48 13.57 9.85
N ALA A 192 24.75 12.71 8.88
CA ALA A 192 25.77 11.69 9.05
C ALA A 192 27.16 12.36 8.90
N PRO A 193 27.99 12.38 9.97
CA PRO A 193 29.41 12.26 9.76
C PRO A 193 29.65 10.96 8.98
N GLU A 194 30.70 10.91 8.17
CA GLU A 194 31.10 9.67 7.50
C GLU A 194 31.11 8.53 8.54
N ARG A 195 30.19 7.58 8.38
CA ARG A 195 30.02 6.50 9.33
C ARG A 195 31.15 5.50 9.09
N GLU A 196 32.28 5.69 9.75
CA GLU A 196 33.46 4.80 9.68
C GLU A 196 33.42 3.69 10.74
N GLY A 197 32.46 3.71 11.65
CA GLY A 197 32.32 2.73 12.73
C GLY A 197 32.06 1.30 12.25
N PRO A 198 32.11 0.31 13.18
CA PRO A 198 31.84 -1.08 12.87
C PRO A 198 30.42 -1.27 12.35
N ILE A 199 30.24 -2.30 11.53
CA ILE A 199 28.91 -2.69 11.04
C ILE A 199 28.16 -3.39 12.18
N GLN A 200 26.99 -2.86 12.53
CA GLN A 200 26.07 -3.49 13.47
C GLN A 200 24.91 -4.16 12.73
N CYS A 201 24.50 -5.32 13.24
CA CYS A 201 23.32 -6.04 12.78
C CYS A 201 22.17 -5.78 13.75
N HIS A 202 21.08 -5.23 13.26
CA HIS A 202 19.84 -5.07 13.99
C HIS A 202 18.83 -6.12 13.56
N GLU A 203 18.09 -6.66 14.52
CA GLU A 203 17.18 -7.77 14.30
C GLU A 203 15.77 -7.44 14.76
N ARG A 204 14.77 -7.91 13.98
CA ARG A 204 13.34 -7.91 14.35
C ARG A 204 12.78 -9.31 14.28
N LEU A 205 11.72 -9.57 15.03
CA LEU A 205 11.00 -10.84 15.04
C LEU A 205 11.95 -12.03 15.32
N GLY A 206 12.85 -11.89 16.32
CA GLY A 206 13.78 -12.94 16.69
C GLY A 206 14.83 -13.27 15.62
N GLY A 207 15.26 -12.29 14.86
CA GLY A 207 16.26 -12.44 13.80
C GLY A 207 15.69 -12.80 12.42
N LEU A 208 14.37 -12.85 12.28
CA LEU A 208 13.72 -13.09 11.00
C LEU A 208 13.97 -11.94 10.00
N LEU A 209 13.90 -10.70 10.48
CA LEU A 209 14.21 -9.52 9.69
C LEU A 209 15.49 -8.90 10.22
N LYS A 210 16.44 -8.63 9.33
CA LYS A 210 17.75 -8.08 9.68
C LYS A 210 18.06 -6.87 8.81
N TYR A 211 18.71 -5.87 9.41
CA TYR A 211 19.34 -4.80 8.68
C TYR A 211 20.69 -4.45 9.30
N TYR A 212 21.52 -3.81 8.49
CA TYR A 212 22.89 -3.53 8.85
C TYR A 212 23.16 -2.03 8.69
N GLU A 213 23.71 -1.42 9.72
CA GLU A 213 24.17 -0.05 9.67
C GLU A 213 25.58 0.10 10.25
N ARG A 214 26.27 1.17 9.87
CA ARG A 214 27.53 1.54 10.52
C ARG A 214 27.23 2.46 11.67
N GLU A 215 27.91 2.25 12.82
CA GLU A 215 27.88 3.21 13.90
C GLU A 215 28.47 4.56 13.44
N ALA A 216 27.96 5.64 14.02
CA ALA A 216 28.64 6.92 13.95
C ALA A 216 29.94 6.81 14.80
N ALA A 217 31.06 7.27 14.21
CA ALA A 217 32.33 7.33 14.93
C ALA A 217 32.28 8.39 16.03
#